data_462868da59f66a027aa7d84ea916171f
#
_entry.id   462868da59f66a027aa7d84ea916171f
#
_cell.length_a   1.000
_cell.length_b   1.000
_cell.length_c   1.000
_cell.angle_alpha   90.00
_cell.angle_beta   90.00
_cell.angle_gamma   90.00
#
_symmetry.space_group_name_H-M   'P 1'
#
loop_
_entity.id
_entity.type
_entity.pdbx_description
1 polymer ?
#
loop_
_entity_poly.entity_id
_entity_poly.type
_entity_poly.pdbx_seq_one_letter_code
_entity_poly.pdbx_strand_id
1 'polypeptide(L)'
;MADIISWIATAATVTAAFMTASNLGSRITGYGFAVFTIGSIAWLAVGLTSGQQALVWTNAVLTGLNLFGIWRWLGRQAKMEEGANAAAQASEHAPGENLFPISLLSSAPIEDRSGIVLGTCVDAMAGCSSGKLRYVVASEGGVAGVGETLRRLDWPDASVDGDRLKVGLDKRTFSTLEEIERDQWPAR
;
A
#
# COMPACT_ATOMS: atom_id res chain seq x y z
N MET A 1 -32.76 -15.01 -12.66
CA MET A 1 -31.35 -15.08 -13.11
C MET A 1 -30.69 -13.70 -13.10
N ALA A 2 -31.35 -12.65 -13.63
CA ALA A 2 -30.80 -11.28 -13.59
C ALA A 2 -30.47 -10.82 -12.16
N ASP A 3 -31.31 -11.12 -11.18
CA ASP A 3 -31.08 -10.73 -9.78
C ASP A 3 -29.83 -11.37 -9.18
N ILE A 4 -29.57 -12.63 -9.46
CA ILE A 4 -28.37 -13.34 -8.95
C ILE A 4 -27.11 -12.71 -9.57
N ILE A 5 -27.11 -12.43 -10.87
CA ILE A 5 -25.97 -11.80 -11.56
C ILE A 5 -25.73 -10.39 -11.01
N SER A 6 -26.77 -9.62 -10.72
CA SER A 6 -26.68 -8.28 -10.13
C SER A 6 -26.05 -8.33 -8.73
N TRP A 7 -26.41 -9.30 -7.89
CA TRP A 7 -25.80 -9.47 -6.57
C TRP A 7 -24.33 -9.88 -6.65
N ILE A 8 -23.99 -10.78 -7.58
CA ILE A 8 -22.58 -11.15 -7.82
C ILE A 8 -21.78 -9.94 -8.29
N ALA A 9 -22.33 -9.17 -9.24
CA ALA A 9 -21.69 -7.97 -9.75
C ALA A 9 -21.47 -6.92 -8.63
N THR A 10 -22.47 -6.71 -7.78
CA THR A 10 -22.38 -5.81 -6.65
C THR A 10 -21.31 -6.26 -5.66
N ALA A 11 -21.34 -7.54 -5.25
CA ALA A 11 -20.35 -8.09 -4.32
C ALA A 11 -18.92 -7.98 -4.88
N ALA A 12 -18.71 -8.32 -6.16
CA ALA A 12 -17.43 -8.17 -6.82
C ALA A 12 -16.96 -6.71 -6.82
N THR A 13 -17.84 -5.75 -7.17
CA THR A 13 -17.50 -4.33 -7.20
C THR A 13 -17.11 -3.80 -5.82
N VAL A 14 -17.86 -4.14 -4.77
CA VAL A 14 -17.56 -3.72 -3.39
C VAL A 14 -16.25 -4.33 -2.91
N THR A 15 -16.04 -5.62 -3.14
CA THR A 15 -14.79 -6.30 -2.78
C THR A 15 -13.59 -5.67 -3.49
N ALA A 16 -13.71 -5.42 -4.79
CA ALA A 16 -12.66 -4.80 -5.58
C ALA A 16 -12.34 -3.37 -5.10
N ALA A 17 -13.38 -2.58 -4.78
CA ALA A 17 -13.21 -1.25 -4.22
C ALA A 17 -12.44 -1.28 -2.90
N PHE A 18 -12.76 -2.24 -2.02
CA PHE A 18 -12.04 -2.42 -0.77
C PHE A 18 -10.57 -2.80 -1.00
N MET A 19 -10.29 -3.75 -1.89
CA MET A 19 -8.92 -4.16 -2.24
C MET A 19 -8.10 -3.01 -2.80
N THR A 20 -8.68 -2.18 -3.67
CA THR A 20 -7.95 -1.06 -4.27
C THR A 20 -7.76 0.11 -3.31
N ALA A 21 -8.70 0.35 -2.39
CA ALA A 21 -8.63 1.41 -1.40
C ALA A 21 -7.72 1.08 -0.20
N SER A 22 -7.46 -0.21 0.06
CA SER A 22 -6.69 -0.66 1.23
C SER A 22 -5.19 -0.38 1.17
N ASN A 23 -4.66 0.02 0.01
CA ASN A 23 -3.23 0.32 -0.22
C ASN A 23 -2.25 -0.78 0.27
N LEU A 24 -2.64 -2.04 0.11
CA LEU A 24 -1.87 -3.22 0.55
C LEU A 24 -0.84 -3.69 -0.49
N GLY A 25 -0.34 -2.77 -1.32
CA GLY A 25 0.68 -3.03 -2.34
C GLY A 25 0.12 -3.30 -3.73
N SER A 26 1.03 -3.35 -4.71
CA SER A 26 0.69 -3.41 -6.13
C SER A 26 -0.07 -4.66 -6.53
N ARG A 27 0.26 -5.80 -5.97
CA ARG A 27 -0.38 -7.08 -6.30
C ARG A 27 -1.83 -7.12 -5.84
N ILE A 28 -2.12 -6.66 -4.61
CA ILE A 28 -3.50 -6.64 -4.09
C ILE A 28 -4.35 -5.64 -4.88
N THR A 29 -3.81 -4.44 -5.15
CA THR A 29 -4.45 -3.46 -6.03
C THR A 29 -4.73 -4.04 -7.42
N GLY A 30 -3.78 -4.75 -8.00
CA GLY A 30 -3.94 -5.38 -9.30
C GLY A 30 -5.00 -6.49 -9.32
N TYR A 31 -5.07 -7.32 -8.28
CA TYR A 31 -6.16 -8.30 -8.11
C TYR A 31 -7.50 -7.60 -7.90
N GLY A 32 -7.55 -6.46 -7.22
CA GLY A 32 -8.74 -5.61 -7.13
C GLY A 32 -9.26 -5.23 -8.52
N PHE A 33 -8.39 -4.81 -9.44
CA PHE A 33 -8.78 -4.53 -10.83
C PHE A 33 -9.26 -5.78 -11.58
N ALA A 34 -8.71 -6.96 -11.29
CA ALA A 34 -9.22 -8.21 -11.85
C ALA A 34 -10.65 -8.53 -11.37
N VAL A 35 -10.92 -8.34 -10.09
CA VAL A 35 -12.27 -8.48 -9.52
C VAL A 35 -13.22 -7.41 -10.05
N PHE A 36 -12.78 -6.17 -10.22
CA PHE A 36 -13.56 -5.13 -10.91
C PHE A 36 -13.90 -5.52 -12.36
N THR A 37 -12.98 -6.16 -13.08
CA THR A 37 -13.25 -6.65 -14.43
C THR A 37 -14.39 -7.66 -14.44
N ILE A 38 -14.40 -8.61 -13.50
CA ILE A 38 -15.50 -9.57 -13.36
C ILE A 38 -16.82 -8.86 -13.06
N GLY A 39 -16.81 -7.91 -12.12
CA GLY A 39 -17.98 -7.10 -11.77
C GLY A 39 -18.53 -6.30 -12.97
N SER A 40 -17.66 -5.63 -13.72
CA SER A 40 -18.06 -4.82 -14.87
C SER A 40 -18.62 -5.68 -16.03
N ILE A 41 -18.06 -6.86 -16.27
CA ILE A 41 -18.61 -7.82 -17.25
C ILE A 41 -19.99 -8.31 -16.82
N ALA A 42 -20.18 -8.61 -15.53
CA ALA A 42 -21.47 -9.03 -15.00
C ALA A 42 -22.51 -7.91 -15.12
N TRP A 43 -22.16 -6.66 -14.78
CA TRP A 43 -23.05 -5.50 -14.96
C TRP A 43 -23.35 -5.22 -16.43
N LEU A 44 -22.39 -5.42 -17.34
CA LEU A 44 -22.60 -5.31 -18.78
C LEU A 44 -23.65 -6.34 -19.26
N ALA A 45 -23.58 -7.59 -18.80
CA ALA A 45 -24.56 -8.61 -19.10
C ALA A 45 -25.96 -8.24 -18.57
N VAL A 46 -26.05 -7.69 -17.36
CA VAL A 46 -27.34 -7.17 -16.81
C VAL A 46 -27.88 -6.03 -17.67
N GLY A 47 -27.03 -5.09 -18.07
CA GLY A 47 -27.41 -3.98 -18.94
C GLY A 47 -27.97 -4.44 -20.29
N LEU A 48 -27.33 -5.42 -20.91
CA LEU A 48 -27.77 -6.00 -22.19
C LEU A 48 -29.15 -6.70 -22.05
N THR A 49 -29.31 -7.49 -20.99
CA THR A 49 -30.58 -8.25 -20.78
C THR A 49 -31.75 -7.38 -20.33
N SER A 50 -31.45 -6.25 -19.64
CA SER A 50 -32.48 -5.30 -19.18
C SER A 50 -32.75 -4.13 -20.15
N GLY A 51 -32.00 -4.04 -21.27
CA GLY A 51 -32.12 -2.96 -22.24
C GLY A 51 -31.59 -1.60 -21.75
N GLN A 52 -30.78 -1.57 -20.68
CA GLN A 52 -30.26 -0.33 -20.09
C GLN A 52 -28.96 0.11 -20.76
N GLN A 53 -29.06 0.91 -21.82
CA GLN A 53 -27.93 1.37 -22.63
C GLN A 53 -26.86 2.08 -21.83
N ALA A 54 -27.23 2.91 -20.85
CA ALA A 54 -26.27 3.61 -19.99
C ALA A 54 -25.39 2.62 -19.20
N LEU A 55 -26.01 1.55 -18.65
CA LEU A 55 -25.30 0.51 -17.91
C LEU A 55 -24.34 -0.28 -18.81
N VAL A 56 -24.75 -0.57 -20.05
CA VAL A 56 -23.90 -1.24 -21.05
C VAL A 56 -22.66 -0.41 -21.36
N TRP A 57 -22.83 0.85 -21.76
CA TRP A 57 -21.71 1.70 -22.14
C TRP A 57 -20.77 1.99 -20.97
N THR A 58 -21.31 2.30 -19.78
CA THR A 58 -20.48 2.53 -18.59
C THR A 58 -19.62 1.32 -18.27
N ASN A 59 -20.20 0.13 -18.26
CA ASN A 59 -19.43 -1.06 -17.91
C ASN A 59 -18.50 -1.55 -19.02
N ALA A 60 -18.80 -1.27 -20.28
CA ALA A 60 -17.86 -1.51 -21.37
C ALA A 60 -16.58 -0.67 -21.20
N VAL A 61 -16.72 0.62 -20.90
CA VAL A 61 -15.60 1.53 -20.63
C VAL A 61 -14.85 1.08 -19.37
N LEU A 62 -15.57 0.79 -18.28
CA LEU A 62 -14.96 0.31 -17.02
C LEU A 62 -14.18 -0.99 -17.22
N THR A 63 -14.67 -1.92 -18.04
CA THR A 63 -13.93 -3.15 -18.36
C THR A 63 -12.59 -2.83 -19.00
N GLY A 64 -12.55 -1.91 -19.98
CA GLY A 64 -11.30 -1.46 -20.60
C GLY A 64 -10.34 -0.81 -19.61
N LEU A 65 -10.83 0.07 -18.72
CA LEU A 65 -10.03 0.70 -17.68
C LEU A 65 -9.52 -0.30 -16.65
N ASN A 66 -10.32 -1.29 -16.28
CA ASN A 66 -9.90 -2.34 -15.35
C ASN A 66 -8.81 -3.24 -15.95
N LEU A 67 -8.91 -3.60 -17.21
CA LEU A 67 -7.86 -4.33 -17.92
C LEU A 67 -6.54 -3.54 -17.99
N PHE A 68 -6.62 -2.22 -18.22
CA PHE A 68 -5.46 -1.34 -18.13
C PHE A 68 -4.90 -1.31 -16.70
N GLY A 69 -5.76 -1.30 -15.67
CA GLY A 69 -5.36 -1.39 -14.26
C GLY A 69 -4.60 -2.69 -13.96
N ILE A 70 -5.09 -3.83 -14.44
CA ILE A 70 -4.39 -5.12 -14.31
C ILE A 70 -2.99 -5.05 -14.92
N TRP A 71 -2.89 -4.58 -16.17
CA TRP A 71 -1.59 -4.44 -16.85
C TRP A 71 -0.64 -3.52 -16.09
N ARG A 72 -1.13 -2.37 -15.59
CA ARG A 72 -0.33 -1.41 -14.86
C ARG A 72 0.20 -1.98 -13.53
N TRP A 73 -0.69 -2.59 -12.74
CA TRP A 73 -0.37 -3.01 -11.38
C TRP A 73 0.28 -4.39 -11.30
N LEU A 74 -0.27 -5.42 -11.95
CA LEU A 74 0.32 -6.76 -11.96
C LEU A 74 1.43 -6.91 -12.99
N GLY A 75 1.35 -6.20 -14.10
CA GLY A 75 2.37 -6.27 -15.14
C GLY A 75 3.60 -5.40 -14.82
N ARG A 76 3.40 -4.09 -14.77
CA ARG A 76 4.51 -3.13 -14.68
C ARG A 76 4.96 -2.88 -13.24
N GLN A 77 4.04 -2.51 -12.34
CA GLN A 77 4.39 -2.10 -10.98
C GLN A 77 4.96 -3.26 -10.17
N ALA A 78 4.31 -4.42 -10.20
CA ALA A 78 4.78 -5.61 -9.51
C ALA A 78 6.19 -6.03 -9.96
N LYS A 79 6.51 -5.94 -11.25
CA LYS A 79 7.87 -6.23 -11.75
C LYS A 79 8.92 -5.24 -11.25
N MET A 80 8.55 -3.96 -11.08
CA MET A 80 9.48 -2.95 -10.51
C MET A 80 9.77 -3.25 -9.04
N GLU A 81 8.75 -3.63 -8.27
CA GLU A 81 8.91 -4.05 -6.88
C GLU A 81 9.75 -5.34 -6.77
N GLU A 82 9.52 -6.31 -7.65
CA GLU A 82 10.35 -7.52 -7.73
C GLU A 82 11.81 -7.21 -8.01
N GLY A 83 12.09 -6.28 -8.95
CA GLY A 83 13.44 -5.84 -9.27
C GLY A 83 14.13 -5.16 -8.09
N ALA A 84 13.42 -4.29 -7.37
CA ALA A 84 13.94 -3.63 -6.19
C ALA A 84 14.26 -4.62 -5.05
N ASN A 85 13.36 -5.58 -4.80
CA ASN A 85 13.56 -6.62 -3.79
C ASN A 85 14.70 -7.58 -4.17
N ALA A 86 14.83 -7.94 -5.45
CA ALA A 86 15.95 -8.74 -5.93
C ALA A 86 17.29 -8.04 -5.74
N ALA A 87 17.35 -6.71 -5.98
CA ALA A 87 18.55 -5.92 -5.73
C ALA A 87 18.90 -5.85 -4.24
N ALA A 88 17.91 -5.70 -3.37
CA ALA A 88 18.09 -5.72 -1.92
C ALA A 88 18.68 -7.07 -1.47
N GLN A 89 18.08 -8.19 -1.86
CA GLN A 89 18.57 -9.54 -1.54
C GLN A 89 19.96 -9.80 -2.08
N ALA A 90 20.26 -9.38 -3.31
CA ALA A 90 21.60 -9.54 -3.89
C ALA A 90 22.64 -8.74 -3.11
N SER A 91 22.29 -7.59 -2.54
CA SER A 91 23.21 -6.77 -1.75
C SER A 91 23.67 -7.45 -0.45
N GLU A 92 22.87 -8.35 0.12
CA GLU A 92 23.23 -9.11 1.34
C GLU A 92 24.45 -10.04 1.11
N HIS A 93 24.67 -10.44 -0.15
CA HIS A 93 25.74 -11.35 -0.54
C HIS A 93 26.88 -10.62 -1.29
N ALA A 94 26.77 -9.31 -1.47
CA ALA A 94 27.76 -8.48 -2.13
C ALA A 94 28.64 -7.73 -1.11
N PRO A 95 29.90 -7.40 -1.44
CA PRO A 95 30.71 -6.53 -0.60
C PRO A 95 30.11 -5.12 -0.54
N GLY A 96 29.91 -4.58 0.65
CA GLY A 96 29.40 -3.23 0.84
C GLY A 96 28.27 -3.15 1.86
N GLU A 97 27.51 -2.08 1.77
CA GLU A 97 26.31 -1.85 2.61
C GLU A 97 25.10 -2.57 2.02
N ASN A 98 24.29 -3.19 2.87
CA ASN A 98 23.03 -3.78 2.47
C ASN A 98 22.05 -2.69 2.00
N LEU A 99 21.35 -2.97 0.92
CA LEU A 99 20.39 -2.05 0.33
C LEU A 99 18.96 -2.44 0.71
N PHE A 100 18.08 -1.46 0.72
CA PHE A 100 16.64 -1.68 0.83
C PHE A 100 15.87 -0.75 -0.13
N PRO A 101 14.70 -1.15 -0.63
CA PRO A 101 13.87 -0.27 -1.44
C PRO A 101 13.31 0.89 -0.61
N ILE A 102 13.52 2.14 -1.05
CA ILE A 102 12.97 3.32 -0.35
C ILE A 102 11.45 3.28 -0.23
N SER A 103 10.75 2.63 -1.17
CA SER A 103 9.31 2.39 -1.10
C SER A 103 8.85 1.66 0.16
N LEU A 104 9.75 0.90 0.80
CA LEU A 104 9.49 0.28 2.11
C LEU A 104 9.05 1.31 3.16
N LEU A 105 9.63 2.51 3.13
CA LEU A 105 9.36 3.56 4.10
C LEU A 105 7.96 4.21 3.97
N SER A 106 7.14 3.76 3.05
CA SER A 106 5.74 4.22 2.89
C SER A 106 4.69 3.28 3.49
N SER A 107 5.09 2.09 3.98
CA SER A 107 4.11 1.11 4.46
C SER A 107 4.70 0.00 5.35
N ALA A 108 6.01 0.04 5.64
CA ALA A 108 6.65 -1.00 6.44
C ALA A 108 6.11 -1.04 7.87
N PRO A 109 5.84 -2.22 8.44
CA PRO A 109 5.59 -2.34 9.86
C PRO A 109 6.84 -1.97 10.66
N ILE A 110 6.64 -1.29 11.78
CA ILE A 110 7.67 -0.94 12.74
C ILE A 110 7.55 -1.89 13.92
N GLU A 111 8.59 -2.66 14.16
CA GLU A 111 8.62 -3.69 15.20
C GLU A 111 9.66 -3.37 16.27
N ASP A 112 9.36 -3.78 17.50
CA ASP A 112 10.37 -3.82 18.56
C ASP A 112 11.33 -5.01 18.37
N ARG A 113 12.31 -5.13 19.28
CA ARG A 113 13.28 -6.24 19.26
C ARG A 113 12.63 -7.62 19.47
N SER A 114 11.43 -7.70 20.01
CA SER A 114 10.69 -8.94 20.25
C SER A 114 9.77 -9.33 19.09
N GLY A 115 9.65 -8.47 18.06
CA GLY A 115 8.79 -8.67 16.89
C GLY A 115 7.35 -8.18 17.10
N ILE A 116 7.10 -7.38 18.15
CA ILE A 116 5.79 -6.77 18.37
C ILE A 116 5.68 -5.54 17.49
N VAL A 117 4.61 -5.47 16.68
CA VAL A 117 4.31 -4.31 15.84
C VAL A 117 3.89 -3.14 16.72
N LEU A 118 4.64 -2.04 16.64
CA LEU A 118 4.41 -0.79 17.35
C LEU A 118 3.60 0.20 16.53
N GLY A 119 3.78 0.16 15.20
CA GLY A 119 3.15 1.06 14.26
C GLY A 119 3.51 0.72 12.82
N THR A 120 3.21 1.63 11.91
CA THR A 120 3.52 1.49 10.48
C THR A 120 4.22 2.75 9.99
N CYS A 121 5.23 2.59 9.16
CA CYS A 121 5.90 3.70 8.50
C CYS A 121 4.95 4.33 7.47
N VAL A 122 4.83 5.65 7.48
CA VAL A 122 3.98 6.40 6.54
C VAL A 122 4.82 7.06 5.45
N ASP A 123 5.97 7.63 5.85
CA ASP A 123 6.91 8.30 4.95
C ASP A 123 8.23 8.56 5.69
N ALA A 124 9.22 9.09 4.99
CA ALA A 124 10.50 9.45 5.56
C ALA A 124 11.06 10.75 4.97
N MET A 125 11.81 11.49 5.78
CA MET A 125 12.47 12.71 5.35
C MET A 125 13.97 12.50 5.20
N ALA A 126 14.49 12.89 4.03
CA ALA A 126 15.91 12.82 3.71
C ALA A 126 16.49 14.21 3.42
N GLY A 127 17.78 14.40 3.70
CA GLY A 127 18.49 15.62 3.38
C GLY A 127 18.73 15.76 1.88
N CYS A 128 18.30 16.85 1.26
CA CYS A 128 18.37 17.09 -0.18
C CYS A 128 19.82 17.00 -0.74
N SER A 129 20.81 17.47 0.02
CA SER A 129 22.21 17.48 -0.43
C SER A 129 22.97 16.20 -0.09
N SER A 130 22.62 15.54 1.01
CA SER A 130 23.35 14.36 1.50
C SER A 130 22.71 13.04 1.05
N GLY A 131 21.42 13.05 0.71
CA GLY A 131 20.62 11.85 0.48
C GLY A 131 20.37 11.02 1.75
N LYS A 132 20.89 11.45 2.92
CA LYS A 132 20.76 10.69 4.17
C LYS A 132 19.36 10.86 4.76
N LEU A 133 18.76 9.75 5.17
CA LEU A 133 17.52 9.74 5.93
C LEU A 133 17.74 10.45 7.28
N ARG A 134 16.79 11.26 7.68
CA ARG A 134 16.81 12.05 8.91
C ARG A 134 15.85 11.46 9.94
N TYR A 135 14.62 11.27 9.57
CA TYR A 135 13.60 10.65 10.40
C TYR A 135 12.53 9.97 9.54
N VAL A 136 11.79 9.11 10.17
CA VAL A 136 10.64 8.40 9.62
C VAL A 136 9.38 8.93 10.32
N VAL A 137 8.30 9.08 9.57
CA VAL A 137 6.98 9.33 10.11
C VAL A 137 6.30 7.99 10.35
N ALA A 138 6.03 7.71 11.61
CA ALA A 138 5.39 6.49 12.07
C ALA A 138 3.93 6.75 12.43
N SER A 139 3.02 5.89 12.00
CA SER A 139 1.62 5.89 12.42
C SER A 139 1.43 4.88 13.56
N GLU A 140 0.93 5.32 14.71
CA GLU A 140 0.57 4.50 15.85
C GLU A 140 -0.94 4.37 15.98
N GLY A 141 -1.46 3.14 16.03
CA GLY A 141 -2.89 2.89 16.19
C GLY A 141 -3.72 3.21 14.95
N GLY A 142 -5.02 3.43 15.17
CA GLY A 142 -5.95 3.75 14.09
C GLY A 142 -6.28 2.55 13.17
N VAL A 143 -7.21 2.78 12.26
CA VAL A 143 -7.58 1.84 11.19
C VAL A 143 -7.76 2.61 9.90
N ALA A 144 -7.02 2.24 8.85
CA ALA A 144 -7.09 2.87 7.53
C ALA A 144 -6.94 4.42 7.56
N GLY A 145 -6.03 4.93 8.40
CA GLY A 145 -5.76 6.37 8.51
C GLY A 145 -6.73 7.14 9.41
N VAL A 146 -7.63 6.45 10.12
CA VAL A 146 -8.59 7.09 11.05
C VAL A 146 -8.22 6.76 12.49
N GLY A 147 -8.04 7.80 13.31
CA GLY A 147 -7.71 7.66 14.74
C GLY A 147 -6.25 7.25 15.01
N GLU A 148 -5.37 7.39 14.03
CA GLU A 148 -3.93 7.21 14.21
C GLU A 148 -3.26 8.44 14.77
N THR A 149 -2.19 8.24 15.53
CA THR A 149 -1.26 9.28 15.97
C THR A 149 0.02 9.18 15.14
N LEU A 150 0.44 10.29 14.53
CA LEU A 150 1.72 10.32 13.81
C LEU A 150 2.84 10.69 14.78
N ARG A 151 3.96 9.95 14.68
CA ARG A 151 5.14 10.14 15.52
C ARG A 151 6.39 10.26 14.70
N ARG A 152 7.30 11.09 15.18
CA ARG A 152 8.64 11.21 14.62
C ARG A 152 9.54 10.12 15.22
N LEU A 153 10.17 9.34 14.36
CA LEU A 153 11.18 8.36 14.71
C LEU A 153 12.49 8.75 14.01
N ASP A 154 13.49 9.15 14.75
CA ASP A 154 14.78 9.51 14.18
C ASP A 154 15.47 8.30 13.53
N TRP A 155 16.04 8.49 12.33
CA TRP A 155 16.60 7.39 11.55
C TRP A 155 17.70 6.58 12.26
N PRO A 156 18.60 7.16 13.08
CA PRO A 156 19.61 6.39 13.82
C PRO A 156 19.02 5.37 14.80
N ASP A 157 17.77 5.53 15.23
CA ASP A 157 17.07 4.63 16.15
C ASP A 157 16.35 3.48 15.44
N ALA A 158 16.38 3.48 14.10
CA ALA A 158 15.72 2.48 13.26
C ALA A 158 16.75 1.69 12.44
N SER A 159 16.41 0.46 12.13
CA SER A 159 17.15 -0.40 11.20
C SER A 159 16.18 -1.16 10.30
N VAL A 160 16.60 -1.47 9.09
CA VAL A 160 15.79 -2.26 8.15
C VAL A 160 16.16 -3.74 8.30
N ASP A 161 15.14 -4.58 8.43
CA ASP A 161 15.26 -6.03 8.46
C ASP A 161 14.21 -6.65 7.55
N GLY A 162 14.61 -7.02 6.34
CA GLY A 162 13.73 -7.52 5.30
C GLY A 162 12.68 -6.49 4.87
N ASP A 163 11.42 -6.75 5.15
CA ASP A 163 10.26 -5.92 4.77
C ASP A 163 9.74 -5.02 5.90
N ARG A 164 10.51 -4.86 6.99
CA ARG A 164 10.11 -4.14 8.21
C ARG A 164 11.20 -3.24 8.76
N LEU A 165 10.79 -2.27 9.58
CA LEU A 165 11.70 -1.47 10.39
C LEU A 165 11.76 -2.04 11.81
N LYS A 166 12.97 -2.25 12.30
CA LYS A 166 13.21 -2.63 13.71
C LYS A 166 13.72 -1.45 14.50
N VAL A 167 13.19 -1.30 15.71
CA VAL A 167 13.58 -0.25 16.64
C VAL A 167 13.97 -0.83 17.99
N GLY A 168 14.84 -0.12 18.69
CA GLY A 168 15.24 -0.49 20.07
C GLY A 168 14.26 -0.07 21.15
N LEU A 169 13.08 0.46 20.77
CA LEU A 169 12.07 1.02 21.66
C LEU A 169 11.02 -0.03 22.00
N ASP A 170 10.54 -0.02 23.23
CA ASP A 170 9.32 -0.74 23.61
C ASP A 170 8.06 0.09 23.26
N LYS A 171 6.89 -0.53 23.35
CA LYS A 171 5.61 0.12 23.02
C LYS A 171 5.39 1.40 23.84
N ARG A 172 5.75 1.38 25.13
CA ARG A 172 5.56 2.52 26.01
C ARG A 172 6.42 3.72 25.59
N THR A 173 7.69 3.47 25.33
CA THR A 173 8.64 4.50 24.87
C THR A 173 8.25 4.99 23.48
N PHE A 174 7.85 4.10 22.57
CA PHE A 174 7.36 4.48 21.24
C PHE A 174 6.17 5.43 21.32
N SER A 175 5.21 5.18 22.21
CA SER A 175 4.04 6.05 22.44
C SER A 175 4.40 7.41 23.08
N THR A 176 5.65 7.62 23.54
CA THR A 176 6.12 8.92 24.05
C THR A 176 6.97 9.70 23.05
N LEU A 177 7.21 9.17 21.86
CA LEU A 177 7.89 9.90 20.78
C LEU A 177 7.13 11.18 20.44
N GLU A 178 7.85 12.15 19.88
CA GLU A 178 7.29 13.43 19.43
C GLU A 178 6.09 13.19 18.50
N GLU A 179 4.93 13.70 18.90
CA GLU A 179 3.73 13.71 18.08
C GLU A 179 3.83 14.81 17.03
N ILE A 180 3.46 14.48 15.79
CA ILE A 180 3.50 15.41 14.67
C ILE A 180 2.11 15.55 14.03
N GLU A 181 1.77 16.77 13.64
CA GLU A 181 0.55 17.03 12.90
C GLU A 181 0.64 16.49 11.48
N ARG A 182 -0.49 16.11 10.89
CA ARG A 182 -0.53 15.53 9.54
C ARG A 182 0.01 16.45 8.44
N ASP A 183 -0.12 17.74 8.63
CA ASP A 183 0.24 18.80 7.68
C ASP A 183 1.43 19.66 8.14
N GLN A 184 2.04 19.35 9.30
CA GLN A 184 3.14 20.13 9.89
C GLN A 184 4.25 19.20 10.39
N TRP A 185 5.10 18.79 9.47
CA TRP A 185 6.24 17.94 9.81
C TRP A 185 7.48 18.77 10.16
N PRO A 186 8.30 18.30 11.12
CA PRO A 186 9.50 19.02 11.54
C PRO A 186 10.47 19.25 10.38
N ALA A 187 10.93 20.48 10.22
CA ALA A 187 11.89 20.82 9.17
C ALA A 187 13.33 20.36 9.47
N ARG A 188 13.63 20.01 10.73
CA ARG A 188 14.94 19.54 11.20
C ARG A 188 14.79 18.59 12.37
#